data_ee3140996c4a0546c472de1a220ddaf5
#
_entry.id   ee3140996c4a0546c472de1a220ddaf5
#
_cell.length_a   1.000
_cell.length_b   1.000
_cell.length_c   1.000
_cell.angle_alpha   90.00
_cell.angle_beta   90.00
_cell.angle_gamma   90.00
#
_symmetry.space_group_name_H-M   'P 1'
#
loop_
_entity.id
_entity.type
_entity.pdbx_description
1 polymer ?
#
loop_
_entity_poly.entity_id
_entity_poly.type
_entity_poly.pdbx_seq_one_letter_code
_entity_poly.pdbx_strand_id
1 'polypeptide(L)'
;WSIENAIDQGYLEEEGITANLVEFQDGPTIIAAMESGSIDLGYIGQGAHKLCINGQATIFALSHISNGDALIGGPGIKTVEDLKGKTVAYSSGSSSEDILLNSLTKAGMTMDDITAMDMDASAIVTAMLSGGVDAAATWSPNSLKILEEMPEATKLTDNMTFSDQTVSLASWICMPKYAEENRDVLVRFTRALFKAMDYAANDHQEETAALVAAQVAQDKDSVYEQRGDAQWMTGKEVAKGAADGTVEGYYELQKQNFIKSGAVEVDPPVADYVLLDVMKEAGEY
;
A
#
# COMPACT_ATOMS: atom_id res chain seq x y z
N TRP A 1 4.53 -6.73 7.35
CA TRP A 1 4.96 -8.14 7.44
C TRP A 1 6.49 -8.30 7.44
N SER A 2 7.23 -7.59 6.57
CA SER A 2 8.69 -7.77 6.51
C SER A 2 9.44 -7.15 7.69
N ILE A 3 8.97 -6.01 8.20
CA ILE A 3 9.67 -5.29 9.28
C ILE A 3 9.60 -6.05 10.61
N GLU A 4 8.46 -6.65 10.92
CA GLU A 4 8.27 -7.45 12.14
C GLU A 4 9.21 -8.66 12.14
N ASN A 5 9.31 -9.38 11.01
CA ASN A 5 10.27 -10.46 10.84
C ASN A 5 11.72 -9.97 10.90
N ALA A 6 12.01 -8.80 10.30
CA ALA A 6 13.36 -8.25 10.32
C ALA A 6 13.83 -7.91 11.76
N ILE A 7 12.92 -7.50 12.62
CA ILE A 7 13.17 -7.27 14.05
C ILE A 7 13.29 -8.60 14.80
N ASP A 8 12.29 -9.50 14.68
CA ASP A 8 12.20 -10.75 15.43
C ASP A 8 13.36 -11.71 15.12
N GLN A 9 13.73 -11.84 13.84
CA GLN A 9 14.84 -12.69 13.39
C GLN A 9 16.23 -12.05 13.57
N GLY A 10 16.30 -10.80 14.08
CA GLY A 10 17.55 -10.09 14.33
C GLY A 10 18.24 -9.55 13.07
N TYR A 11 17.60 -9.56 11.89
CA TYR A 11 18.22 -9.11 10.64
C TYR A 11 18.58 -7.62 10.66
N LEU A 12 17.79 -6.77 11.34
CA LEU A 12 18.14 -5.37 11.54
C LEU A 12 19.34 -5.20 12.48
N GLU A 13 19.43 -6.00 13.56
CA GLU A 13 20.56 -5.98 14.49
C GLU A 13 21.85 -6.43 13.81
N GLU A 14 21.80 -7.44 12.93
CA GLU A 14 22.94 -7.85 12.10
C GLU A 14 23.49 -6.69 11.24
N GLU A 15 22.61 -5.82 10.76
CA GLU A 15 22.97 -4.63 9.98
C GLU A 15 23.27 -3.39 10.86
N GLY A 16 23.29 -3.54 12.19
CA GLY A 16 23.56 -2.46 13.14
C GLY A 16 22.46 -1.42 13.24
N ILE A 17 21.21 -1.81 12.98
CA ILE A 17 20.03 -0.94 12.98
C ILE A 17 19.08 -1.36 14.10
N THR A 18 18.60 -0.37 14.86
CA THR A 18 17.48 -0.52 15.80
C THR A 18 16.29 0.27 15.26
N ALA A 19 15.16 -0.39 15.03
CA ALA A 19 13.94 0.26 14.56
C ALA A 19 12.95 0.48 15.70
N ASN A 20 12.37 1.70 15.75
CA ASN A 20 11.23 2.02 16.59
C ASN A 20 10.01 2.20 15.68
N LEU A 21 9.02 1.33 15.83
CA LEU A 21 7.83 1.37 14.98
C LEU A 21 6.81 2.37 15.53
N VAL A 22 6.25 3.19 14.63
CA VAL A 22 5.18 4.15 14.91
C VAL A 22 4.06 3.91 13.91
N GLU A 23 2.84 3.71 14.40
CA GLU A 23 1.67 3.44 13.58
C GLU A 23 1.02 4.73 13.09
N PHE A 24 0.59 4.74 11.83
CA PHE A 24 -0.14 5.83 11.18
C PHE A 24 -1.37 5.27 10.45
N GLN A 25 -2.36 6.12 10.22
CA GLN A 25 -3.61 5.73 9.58
C GLN A 25 -3.52 5.65 8.05
N ASP A 26 -2.64 6.45 7.42
CA ASP A 26 -2.52 6.56 5.97
C ASP A 26 -1.13 7.05 5.51
N GLY A 27 -0.87 6.92 4.20
CA GLY A 27 0.40 7.31 3.60
C GLY A 27 0.70 8.82 3.63
N PRO A 28 -0.24 9.72 3.33
CA PRO A 28 -0.01 11.16 3.44
C PRO A 28 0.45 11.61 4.83
N THR A 29 -0.13 11.07 5.90
CA THR A 29 0.28 11.40 7.27
C THR A 29 1.69 10.87 7.61
N ILE A 30 2.10 9.72 7.04
CA ILE A 30 3.47 9.22 7.14
C ILE A 30 4.46 10.21 6.51
N ILE A 31 4.16 10.69 5.28
CA ILE A 31 5.03 11.64 4.58
C ILE A 31 5.14 12.95 5.35
N ALA A 32 4.03 13.47 5.88
CA ALA A 32 4.05 14.68 6.72
C ALA A 32 4.88 14.47 8.01
N ALA A 33 4.84 13.29 8.62
CA ALA A 33 5.67 12.95 9.78
C ALA A 33 7.16 12.89 9.42
N MET A 34 7.52 12.37 8.24
CA MET A 34 8.90 12.41 7.74
C MET A 34 9.37 13.83 7.45
N GLU A 35 8.54 14.67 6.80
CA GLU A 35 8.84 16.08 6.54
C GLU A 35 9.11 16.87 7.84
N SER A 36 8.37 16.57 8.91
CA SER A 36 8.58 17.18 10.23
C SER A 36 9.80 16.63 10.98
N GLY A 37 10.42 15.55 10.49
CA GLY A 37 11.53 14.86 11.16
C GLY A 37 11.10 14.02 12.37
N SER A 38 9.80 13.69 12.49
CA SER A 38 9.29 12.84 13.57
C SER A 38 9.62 11.36 13.36
N ILE A 39 9.77 10.94 12.11
CA ILE A 39 10.23 9.61 11.69
C ILE A 39 11.22 9.73 10.53
N ASP A 40 12.09 8.75 10.37
CA ASP A 40 13.14 8.74 9.34
C ASP A 40 12.68 8.03 8.06
N LEU A 41 11.99 6.91 8.21
CA LEU A 41 11.54 6.04 7.12
C LEU A 41 10.04 5.80 7.24
N GLY A 42 9.37 5.58 6.11
CA GLY A 42 7.95 5.30 6.06
C GLY A 42 7.63 4.07 5.19
N TYR A 43 6.45 3.49 5.43
CA TYR A 43 5.90 2.43 4.61
C TYR A 43 4.52 2.85 4.10
N ILE A 44 4.33 2.88 2.79
CA ILE A 44 3.13 3.42 2.15
C ILE A 44 2.56 2.48 1.09
N GLY A 45 1.25 2.59 0.87
CA GLY A 45 0.55 2.02 -0.26
C GLY A 45 0.58 2.92 -1.50
N GLN A 46 0.03 2.42 -2.60
CA GLN A 46 0.12 3.06 -3.92
C GLN A 46 -0.40 4.50 -3.95
N GLY A 47 -1.48 4.82 -3.23
CA GLY A 47 -2.09 6.15 -3.29
C GLY A 47 -1.11 7.28 -2.96
N ALA A 48 -0.26 7.07 -1.96
CA ALA A 48 0.76 8.04 -1.56
C ALA A 48 1.99 8.07 -2.50
N HIS A 49 2.16 7.12 -3.42
CA HIS A 49 3.22 7.16 -4.44
C HIS A 49 3.09 8.37 -5.36
N LYS A 50 1.90 8.97 -5.50
CA LYS A 50 1.70 10.26 -6.19
C LYS A 50 2.60 11.35 -5.63
N LEU A 51 2.80 11.36 -4.31
CA LEU A 51 3.70 12.32 -3.64
C LEU A 51 5.18 12.03 -3.94
N CYS A 52 5.55 10.76 -4.10
CA CYS A 52 6.89 10.38 -4.54
C CYS A 52 7.15 10.82 -5.99
N ILE A 53 6.22 10.58 -6.90
CA ILE A 53 6.31 11.03 -8.30
C ILE A 53 6.45 12.55 -8.39
N ASN A 54 5.80 13.29 -7.49
CA ASN A 54 5.92 14.75 -7.37
C ASN A 54 7.20 15.22 -6.64
N GLY A 55 8.09 14.30 -6.24
CA GLY A 55 9.39 14.62 -5.62
C GLY A 55 9.36 14.93 -4.13
N GLN A 56 8.23 14.67 -3.43
CA GLN A 56 8.10 14.94 -2.00
C GLN A 56 8.73 13.83 -1.14
N ALA A 57 8.78 12.59 -1.64
CA ALA A 57 9.45 11.48 -0.99
C ALA A 57 10.14 10.60 -2.04
N THR A 58 11.04 9.72 -1.59
CA THR A 58 11.81 8.80 -2.44
C THR A 58 11.54 7.36 -2.01
N ILE A 59 11.21 6.49 -2.96
CA ILE A 59 11.03 5.06 -2.74
C ILE A 59 12.40 4.38 -2.77
N PHE A 60 12.72 3.57 -1.76
CA PHE A 60 13.99 2.85 -1.71
C PHE A 60 13.84 1.32 -1.66
N ALA A 61 12.64 0.80 -1.34
CA ALA A 61 12.39 -0.64 -1.41
C ALA A 61 10.93 -0.95 -1.78
N LEU A 62 10.73 -1.85 -2.74
CA LEU A 62 9.44 -2.48 -3.00
C LEU A 62 9.19 -3.58 -1.98
N SER A 63 7.99 -3.63 -1.41
CA SER A 63 7.59 -4.66 -0.45
C SER A 63 6.77 -5.77 -1.11
N HIS A 64 5.64 -5.43 -1.72
CA HIS A 64 4.76 -6.40 -2.36
C HIS A 64 3.84 -5.73 -3.39
N ILE A 65 3.15 -6.56 -4.17
CA ILE A 65 2.04 -6.14 -5.02
C ILE A 65 0.75 -6.41 -4.25
N SER A 66 -0.04 -5.35 -4.00
CA SER A 66 -1.26 -5.44 -3.19
C SER A 66 -2.49 -5.83 -4.03
N ASN A 67 -3.39 -6.58 -3.43
CA ASN A 67 -4.76 -6.82 -3.89
C ASN A 67 -5.78 -6.54 -2.77
N GLY A 68 -5.39 -5.81 -1.74
CA GLY A 68 -6.21 -5.56 -0.55
C GLY A 68 -7.20 -4.41 -0.67
N ASP A 69 -7.07 -3.55 -1.70
CA ASP A 69 -8.02 -2.45 -1.92
C ASP A 69 -9.32 -2.97 -2.53
N ALA A 70 -10.44 -2.44 -2.06
CA ALA A 70 -11.76 -2.81 -2.56
C ALA A 70 -12.74 -1.63 -2.53
N LEU A 71 -13.62 -1.59 -3.54
CA LEU A 71 -14.86 -0.82 -3.52
C LEU A 71 -16.00 -1.77 -3.14
N ILE A 72 -16.70 -1.46 -2.05
CA ILE A 72 -17.72 -2.32 -1.46
C ILE A 72 -19.06 -1.59 -1.48
N GLY A 73 -20.06 -2.19 -2.11
CA GLY A 73 -21.44 -1.72 -2.07
C GLY A 73 -22.20 -2.33 -0.89
N GLY A 74 -22.99 -1.51 -0.20
CA GLY A 74 -23.90 -1.95 0.85
C GLY A 74 -25.11 -2.71 0.31
N PRO A 75 -26.10 -3.02 1.18
CA PRO A 75 -27.27 -3.77 0.81
C PRO A 75 -28.00 -3.17 -0.41
N GLY A 76 -28.22 -4.00 -1.44
CA GLY A 76 -28.91 -3.61 -2.67
C GLY A 76 -28.02 -3.01 -3.76
N ILE A 77 -26.76 -2.70 -3.49
CA ILE A 77 -25.78 -2.22 -4.48
C ILE A 77 -24.99 -3.43 -5.01
N LYS A 78 -25.08 -3.69 -6.30
CA LYS A 78 -24.50 -4.88 -6.94
C LYS A 78 -23.51 -4.55 -8.05
N THR A 79 -23.55 -3.33 -8.60
CA THR A 79 -22.66 -2.84 -9.64
C THR A 79 -22.13 -1.45 -9.28
N VAL A 80 -21.09 -1.00 -9.96
CA VAL A 80 -20.56 0.36 -9.76
C VAL A 80 -21.58 1.41 -10.23
N GLU A 81 -22.35 1.12 -11.27
CA GLU A 81 -23.40 1.99 -11.79
C GLU A 81 -24.53 2.26 -10.78
N ASP A 82 -24.77 1.32 -9.85
CA ASP A 82 -25.75 1.49 -8.77
C ASP A 82 -25.33 2.58 -7.76
N LEU A 83 -24.07 3.02 -7.80
CA LEU A 83 -23.56 4.10 -6.94
C LEU A 83 -24.04 5.50 -7.34
N LYS A 84 -24.68 5.64 -8.50
CA LYS A 84 -25.17 6.95 -8.97
C LYS A 84 -26.14 7.57 -7.96
N GLY A 85 -25.75 8.78 -7.46
CA GLY A 85 -26.50 9.51 -6.43
C GLY A 85 -26.37 8.94 -5.01
N LYS A 86 -25.51 7.94 -4.81
CA LYS A 86 -25.26 7.30 -3.52
C LYS A 86 -24.13 7.98 -2.74
N THR A 87 -24.10 7.78 -1.44
CA THR A 87 -23.05 8.26 -0.55
C THR A 87 -21.94 7.21 -0.48
N VAL A 88 -20.72 7.59 -0.86
CA VAL A 88 -19.56 6.69 -0.89
C VAL A 88 -18.45 7.25 0.00
N ALA A 89 -18.06 6.49 1.01
CA ALA A 89 -16.94 6.83 1.88
C ALA A 89 -15.60 6.42 1.25
N TYR A 90 -14.58 7.25 1.42
CA TYR A 90 -13.21 6.99 0.98
C TYR A 90 -12.22 7.79 1.83
N SER A 91 -10.92 7.53 1.68
CA SER A 91 -9.84 8.29 2.32
C SER A 91 -9.01 8.97 1.25
N SER A 92 -8.99 10.30 1.26
CA SER A 92 -8.31 11.12 0.25
C SER A 92 -6.79 10.91 0.25
N GLY A 93 -6.18 10.90 -0.94
CA GLY A 93 -4.74 10.71 -1.11
C GLY A 93 -4.22 9.29 -0.87
N SER A 94 -5.11 8.34 -0.52
CA SER A 94 -4.77 6.93 -0.26
C SER A 94 -5.15 6.02 -1.44
N SER A 95 -4.86 4.71 -1.34
CA SER A 95 -5.30 3.71 -2.31
C SER A 95 -6.82 3.55 -2.39
N SER A 96 -7.53 3.94 -1.32
CA SER A 96 -9.00 4.01 -1.28
C SER A 96 -9.56 4.97 -2.34
N GLU A 97 -8.96 6.15 -2.47
CA GLU A 97 -9.33 7.09 -3.53
C GLU A 97 -9.06 6.51 -4.92
N ASP A 98 -7.90 5.86 -5.10
CA ASP A 98 -7.51 5.31 -6.39
C ASP A 98 -8.44 4.19 -6.85
N ILE A 99 -8.83 3.25 -5.95
CA ILE A 99 -9.76 2.18 -6.31
C ILE A 99 -11.15 2.73 -6.63
N LEU A 100 -11.60 3.78 -5.93
CA LEU A 100 -12.86 4.48 -6.23
C LEU A 100 -12.81 5.15 -7.60
N LEU A 101 -11.81 5.95 -7.88
CA LEU A 101 -11.65 6.67 -9.16
C LEU A 101 -11.54 5.70 -10.34
N ASN A 102 -10.73 4.65 -10.22
CA ASN A 102 -10.61 3.64 -11.26
C ASN A 102 -11.93 2.92 -11.52
N SER A 103 -12.69 2.61 -10.46
CA SER A 103 -13.99 1.96 -10.56
C SER A 103 -15.03 2.82 -11.25
N LEU A 104 -15.15 4.09 -10.84
CA LEU A 104 -16.05 5.05 -11.46
C LEU A 104 -15.70 5.26 -12.93
N THR A 105 -14.42 5.47 -13.24
CA THR A 105 -13.94 5.66 -14.62
C THR A 105 -14.29 4.47 -15.52
N LYS A 106 -14.10 3.25 -15.02
CA LYS A 106 -14.42 2.00 -15.75
C LYS A 106 -15.92 1.89 -16.04
N ALA A 107 -16.78 2.38 -15.13
CA ALA A 107 -18.22 2.44 -15.28
C ALA A 107 -18.72 3.67 -16.08
N GLY A 108 -17.81 4.52 -16.60
CA GLY A 108 -18.17 5.75 -17.30
C GLY A 108 -18.75 6.84 -16.38
N MET A 109 -18.43 6.78 -15.11
CA MET A 109 -18.86 7.69 -14.05
C MET A 109 -17.68 8.56 -13.57
N THR A 110 -18.02 9.60 -12.82
CA THR A 110 -17.07 10.51 -12.17
C THR A 110 -17.44 10.71 -10.70
N MET A 111 -16.62 11.42 -9.93
CA MET A 111 -16.93 11.79 -8.55
C MET A 111 -18.20 12.64 -8.44
N ASP A 112 -18.59 13.38 -9.49
CA ASP A 112 -19.80 14.20 -9.51
C ASP A 112 -21.10 13.35 -9.61
N ASP A 113 -20.99 12.06 -9.98
CA ASP A 113 -22.13 11.15 -10.03
C ASP A 113 -22.49 10.55 -8.66
N ILE A 114 -21.66 10.77 -7.64
CA ILE A 114 -21.83 10.25 -6.27
C ILE A 114 -21.79 11.38 -5.24
N THR A 115 -22.19 11.09 -4.00
CA THR A 115 -21.89 11.95 -2.85
C THR A 115 -20.65 11.38 -2.14
N ALA A 116 -19.48 11.89 -2.51
CA ALA A 116 -18.22 11.43 -1.96
C ALA A 116 -18.00 11.98 -0.54
N MET A 117 -17.66 11.12 0.40
CA MET A 117 -17.38 11.48 1.79
C MET A 117 -15.95 11.06 2.15
N ASP A 118 -15.08 12.05 2.29
CA ASP A 118 -13.72 11.87 2.76
C ASP A 118 -13.70 11.68 4.28
N MET A 119 -13.05 10.60 4.75
CA MET A 119 -12.92 10.29 6.17
C MET A 119 -11.75 9.33 6.42
N ASP A 120 -11.32 9.27 7.69
CA ASP A 120 -10.28 8.34 8.11
C ASP A 120 -10.69 6.87 7.89
N ALA A 121 -9.70 6.01 7.62
CA ALA A 121 -9.92 4.60 7.33
C ALA A 121 -10.73 3.84 8.39
N SER A 122 -10.52 4.15 9.67
CA SER A 122 -11.31 3.57 10.78
C SER A 122 -12.76 4.07 10.81
N ALA A 123 -13.00 5.33 10.43
CA ALA A 123 -14.33 5.90 10.33
C ALA A 123 -15.12 5.31 9.16
N ILE A 124 -14.47 4.94 8.05
CA ILE A 124 -15.08 4.27 6.89
C ILE A 124 -15.79 2.98 7.32
N VAL A 125 -15.12 2.12 8.12
CA VAL A 125 -15.71 0.87 8.63
C VAL A 125 -16.97 1.15 9.45
N THR A 126 -16.87 2.08 10.39
CA THR A 126 -18.00 2.46 11.26
C THR A 126 -19.17 3.03 10.46
N ALA A 127 -18.90 3.91 9.50
CA ALA A 127 -19.91 4.51 8.65
C ALA A 127 -20.62 3.45 7.78
N MET A 128 -19.87 2.50 7.23
CA MET A 128 -20.43 1.43 6.41
C MET A 128 -21.30 0.47 7.24
N LEU A 129 -20.80 -0.01 8.40
CA LEU A 129 -21.51 -0.96 9.26
C LEU A 129 -22.76 -0.36 9.91
N SER A 130 -22.76 0.94 10.19
CA SER A 130 -23.93 1.65 10.76
C SER A 130 -24.97 2.05 9.69
N GLY A 131 -24.68 1.86 8.40
CA GLY A 131 -25.53 2.36 7.31
C GLY A 131 -25.48 3.89 7.13
N GLY A 132 -24.45 4.54 7.64
CA GLY A 132 -24.21 5.98 7.47
C GLY A 132 -23.76 6.36 6.06
N VAL A 133 -23.29 5.38 5.28
CA VAL A 133 -22.95 5.51 3.86
C VAL A 133 -23.49 4.30 3.08
N ASP A 134 -23.72 4.47 1.78
CA ASP A 134 -24.25 3.41 0.91
C ASP A 134 -23.13 2.46 0.42
N ALA A 135 -21.91 2.96 0.29
CA ALA A 135 -20.74 2.20 -0.18
C ALA A 135 -19.47 2.73 0.44
N ALA A 136 -18.40 1.96 0.36
CA ALA A 136 -17.09 2.32 0.87
C ALA A 136 -15.96 1.83 -0.05
N ALA A 137 -14.98 2.68 -0.28
CA ALA A 137 -13.69 2.31 -0.80
C ALA A 137 -12.70 2.25 0.37
N THR A 138 -11.97 1.14 0.50
CA THR A 138 -11.02 0.92 1.60
C THR A 138 -10.06 -0.21 1.26
N TRP A 139 -9.19 -0.56 2.19
CA TRP A 139 -8.20 -1.65 2.04
C TRP A 139 -8.27 -2.63 3.21
N SER A 140 -7.60 -3.78 3.07
CA SER A 140 -7.46 -4.76 4.14
C SER A 140 -6.67 -4.21 5.33
N PRO A 141 -7.08 -4.50 6.59
CA PRO A 141 -8.13 -5.45 6.98
C PRO A 141 -9.55 -4.89 6.96
N ASN A 142 -9.74 -3.59 6.74
CA ASN A 142 -11.05 -2.91 6.81
C ASN A 142 -12.05 -3.49 5.80
N SER A 143 -11.60 -3.76 4.57
CA SER A 143 -12.43 -4.37 3.52
C SER A 143 -12.93 -5.76 3.92
N LEU A 144 -12.06 -6.59 4.51
CA LEU A 144 -12.42 -7.92 4.99
C LEU A 144 -13.44 -7.82 6.12
N LYS A 145 -13.21 -6.94 7.10
CA LYS A 145 -14.12 -6.72 8.22
C LYS A 145 -15.51 -6.29 7.78
N ILE A 146 -15.62 -5.36 6.82
CA ILE A 146 -16.92 -4.94 6.27
C ILE A 146 -17.65 -6.14 5.63
N LEU A 147 -16.96 -6.92 4.81
CA LEU A 147 -17.55 -8.08 4.13
C LEU A 147 -17.96 -9.21 5.10
N GLU A 148 -17.23 -9.39 6.19
CA GLU A 148 -17.55 -10.36 7.23
C GLU A 148 -18.77 -9.92 8.06
N GLU A 149 -18.79 -8.67 8.54
CA GLU A 149 -19.84 -8.17 9.44
C GLU A 149 -21.11 -7.73 8.68
N MET A 150 -21.05 -7.57 7.34
CA MET A 150 -22.18 -7.21 6.48
C MET A 150 -22.34 -8.23 5.34
N PRO A 151 -22.97 -9.41 5.58
CA PRO A 151 -23.11 -10.46 4.57
C PRO A 151 -23.88 -10.06 3.30
N GLU A 152 -24.66 -8.97 3.36
CA GLU A 152 -25.42 -8.42 2.22
C GLU A 152 -24.59 -7.47 1.36
N ALA A 153 -23.41 -7.05 1.84
CA ALA A 153 -22.48 -6.23 1.08
C ALA A 153 -21.89 -7.00 -0.11
N THR A 154 -21.50 -6.26 -1.12
CA THR A 154 -20.91 -6.83 -2.35
C THR A 154 -19.58 -6.14 -2.63
N LYS A 155 -18.50 -6.90 -2.79
CA LYS A 155 -17.25 -6.37 -3.35
C LYS A 155 -17.47 -6.10 -4.84
N LEU A 156 -17.54 -4.82 -5.21
CA LEU A 156 -17.81 -4.37 -6.57
C LEU A 156 -16.57 -4.47 -7.45
N THR A 157 -15.41 -4.04 -6.91
CA THR A 157 -14.12 -4.09 -7.57
C THR A 157 -13.01 -4.31 -6.54
N ASP A 158 -11.85 -4.76 -7.01
CA ASP A 158 -10.58 -4.84 -6.29
C ASP A 158 -9.41 -4.49 -7.22
N ASN A 159 -8.16 -4.57 -6.74
CA ASN A 159 -6.99 -4.24 -7.56
C ASN A 159 -6.88 -5.14 -8.79
N MET A 160 -7.27 -6.42 -8.70
CA MET A 160 -7.22 -7.36 -9.83
C MET A 160 -8.17 -6.98 -10.96
N THR A 161 -9.24 -6.25 -10.65
CA THR A 161 -10.18 -5.69 -11.65
C THR A 161 -9.47 -4.75 -12.65
N PHE A 162 -8.32 -4.20 -12.26
CA PHE A 162 -7.54 -3.20 -13.01
C PHE A 162 -6.13 -3.67 -13.37
N SER A 163 -5.83 -4.97 -13.23
CA SER A 163 -4.49 -5.54 -13.42
C SER A 163 -3.91 -5.37 -14.84
N ASP A 164 -4.76 -5.07 -15.83
CA ASP A 164 -4.38 -4.71 -17.20
C ASP A 164 -4.02 -3.23 -17.39
N GLN A 165 -4.28 -2.37 -16.39
CA GLN A 165 -4.11 -0.91 -16.48
C GLN A 165 -3.10 -0.37 -15.47
N THR A 166 -3.00 -1.00 -14.31
CA THR A 166 -2.13 -0.56 -13.21
C THR A 166 -1.73 -1.71 -12.32
N VAL A 167 -0.77 -1.45 -11.45
CA VAL A 167 -0.34 -2.36 -10.39
C VAL A 167 -0.34 -1.61 -9.06
N SER A 168 -0.95 -2.19 -8.04
CA SER A 168 -0.96 -1.62 -6.70
C SER A 168 0.30 -2.05 -5.95
N LEU A 169 1.18 -1.10 -5.65
CA LEU A 169 2.47 -1.36 -5.02
C LEU A 169 2.47 -0.83 -3.58
N ALA A 170 3.12 -1.56 -2.69
CA ALA A 170 3.46 -1.10 -1.35
C ALA A 170 4.98 -0.96 -1.22
N SER A 171 5.44 0.16 -0.68
CA SER A 171 6.85 0.54 -0.74
C SER A 171 7.35 1.22 0.52
N TRP A 172 8.63 1.06 0.78
CA TRP A 172 9.36 1.80 1.79
C TRP A 172 9.92 3.09 1.20
N ILE A 173 9.79 4.16 1.95
CA ILE A 173 10.14 5.51 1.52
C ILE A 173 10.97 6.25 2.57
N CYS A 174 11.68 7.28 2.10
CA CYS A 174 12.37 8.27 2.93
C CYS A 174 12.27 9.65 2.29
N MET A 175 12.71 10.68 3.00
CA MET A 175 12.86 12.00 2.41
C MET A 175 14.03 12.02 1.41
N PRO A 176 13.96 12.79 0.29
CA PRO A 176 15.03 12.86 -0.71
C PRO A 176 16.40 13.20 -0.09
N LYS A 177 16.43 14.17 0.83
CA LYS A 177 17.64 14.54 1.55
C LYS A 177 18.20 13.40 2.39
N TYR A 178 17.34 12.63 3.06
CA TYR A 178 17.76 11.46 3.83
C TYR A 178 18.42 10.41 2.93
N ALA A 179 17.87 10.20 1.73
CA ALA A 179 18.43 9.27 0.74
C ALA A 179 19.85 9.67 0.31
N GLU A 180 20.10 10.97 0.08
CA GLU A 180 21.42 11.48 -0.28
C GLU A 180 22.46 11.33 0.85
N GLU A 181 22.05 11.60 2.09
CA GLU A 181 22.95 11.62 3.26
C GLU A 181 23.16 10.23 3.89
N ASN A 182 22.20 9.28 3.70
CA ASN A 182 22.16 8.01 4.42
C ASN A 182 22.00 6.78 3.51
N ARG A 183 22.51 6.82 2.29
CA ARG A 183 22.35 5.73 1.32
C ARG A 183 22.80 4.36 1.88
N ASP A 184 23.90 4.33 2.63
CA ASP A 184 24.41 3.12 3.29
C ASP A 184 23.38 2.52 4.27
N VAL A 185 22.71 3.37 5.05
CA VAL A 185 21.64 2.94 5.96
C VAL A 185 20.47 2.33 5.17
N LEU A 186 20.07 2.96 4.05
CA LEU A 186 19.00 2.44 3.21
C LEU A 186 19.34 1.07 2.62
N VAL A 187 20.56 0.85 2.14
CA VAL A 187 21.01 -0.47 1.64
C VAL A 187 20.95 -1.52 2.74
N ARG A 188 21.49 -1.24 3.92
CA ARG A 188 21.50 -2.17 5.07
C ARG A 188 20.07 -2.46 5.57
N PHE A 189 19.23 -1.43 5.69
CA PHE A 189 17.83 -1.60 6.08
C PHE A 189 17.07 -2.44 5.05
N THR A 190 17.23 -2.15 3.76
CA THR A 190 16.60 -2.92 2.68
C THR A 190 17.08 -4.37 2.66
N ARG A 191 18.38 -4.63 2.95
CA ARG A 191 18.91 -6.00 3.05
C ARG A 191 18.25 -6.78 4.18
N ALA A 192 18.07 -6.15 5.35
CA ALA A 192 17.33 -6.77 6.45
C ALA A 192 15.87 -7.08 6.09
N LEU A 193 15.20 -6.15 5.40
CA LEU A 193 13.84 -6.38 4.89
C LEU A 193 13.79 -7.53 3.87
N PHE A 194 14.74 -7.62 2.96
CA PHE A 194 14.79 -8.66 1.94
C PHE A 194 15.03 -10.04 2.54
N LYS A 195 15.92 -10.17 3.53
CA LYS A 195 16.06 -11.40 4.32
C LYS A 195 14.74 -11.80 5.00
N ALA A 196 14.03 -10.83 5.56
CA ALA A 196 12.75 -11.05 6.22
C ALA A 196 11.64 -11.45 5.22
N MET A 197 11.65 -10.89 4.01
CA MET A 197 10.74 -11.28 2.93
C MET A 197 11.02 -12.72 2.47
N ASP A 198 12.28 -13.09 2.31
CA ASP A 198 12.68 -14.46 1.98
C ASP A 198 12.27 -15.44 3.10
N TYR A 199 12.42 -15.04 4.38
CA TYR A 199 11.99 -15.85 5.52
C TYR A 199 10.48 -16.11 5.48
N ALA A 200 9.66 -15.06 5.34
CA ALA A 200 8.20 -15.17 5.29
C ALA A 200 7.70 -16.05 4.13
N ALA A 201 8.35 -15.96 2.95
CA ALA A 201 7.99 -16.75 1.78
C ALA A 201 8.29 -18.26 1.94
N ASN A 202 9.19 -18.64 2.85
CA ASN A 202 9.60 -20.02 3.10
C ASN A 202 8.76 -20.68 4.23
N ASP A 203 7.44 -20.73 4.08
CA ASP A 203 6.49 -21.38 4.99
C ASP A 203 6.36 -20.75 6.40
N HIS A 204 6.82 -19.50 6.60
CA HIS A 204 6.72 -18.76 7.88
C HIS A 204 5.62 -17.69 7.91
N GLN A 205 4.64 -17.77 7.01
CA GLN A 205 3.56 -16.76 6.93
C GLN A 205 2.68 -16.75 8.19
N GLU A 206 2.44 -17.91 8.81
CA GLU A 206 1.62 -17.99 10.03
C GLU A 206 2.34 -17.36 11.24
N GLU A 207 3.65 -17.57 11.37
CA GLU A 207 4.48 -16.94 12.40
C GLU A 207 4.54 -15.42 12.18
N THR A 208 4.74 -14.98 10.94
CA THR A 208 4.72 -13.58 10.55
C THR A 208 3.39 -12.92 10.91
N ALA A 209 2.26 -13.58 10.61
CA ALA A 209 0.94 -13.07 10.97
C ALA A 209 0.76 -12.91 12.48
N ALA A 210 1.33 -13.81 13.29
CA ALA A 210 1.30 -13.70 14.74
C ALA A 210 2.09 -12.48 15.25
N LEU A 211 3.26 -12.19 14.67
CA LEU A 211 4.06 -11.01 15.01
C LEU A 211 3.33 -9.71 14.64
N VAL A 212 2.80 -9.63 13.42
CA VAL A 212 2.02 -8.48 12.97
C VAL A 212 0.80 -8.26 13.85
N ALA A 213 0.03 -9.31 14.15
CA ALA A 213 -1.15 -9.25 14.99
C ALA A 213 -0.84 -8.70 16.40
N ALA A 214 0.28 -9.13 16.98
CA ALA A 214 0.74 -8.60 18.27
C ALA A 214 1.11 -7.10 18.20
N GLN A 215 1.75 -6.67 17.09
CA GLN A 215 2.15 -5.27 16.89
C GLN A 215 0.96 -4.33 16.74
N VAL A 216 -0.07 -4.74 15.96
CA VAL A 216 -1.24 -3.91 15.65
C VAL A 216 -2.44 -4.20 16.55
N ALA A 217 -2.27 -5.01 17.59
CA ALA A 217 -3.31 -5.43 18.54
C ALA A 217 -4.58 -5.99 17.85
N GLN A 218 -4.39 -6.80 16.80
CA GLN A 218 -5.46 -7.47 16.07
C GLN A 218 -5.48 -8.98 16.33
N ASP A 219 -6.55 -9.64 15.88
CA ASP A 219 -6.65 -11.10 15.92
C ASP A 219 -5.68 -11.76 14.91
N LYS A 220 -4.98 -12.82 15.33
CA LYS A 220 -3.98 -13.51 14.50
C LYS A 220 -4.60 -14.12 13.25
N ASP A 221 -5.79 -14.72 13.36
CA ASP A 221 -6.41 -15.43 12.24
C ASP A 221 -6.88 -14.41 11.20
N SER A 222 -7.42 -13.27 11.63
CA SER A 222 -7.78 -12.14 10.75
C SER A 222 -6.55 -11.58 10.02
N VAL A 223 -5.42 -11.43 10.68
CA VAL A 223 -4.17 -11.00 10.04
C VAL A 223 -3.64 -12.06 9.08
N TYR A 224 -3.73 -13.34 9.45
CA TYR A 224 -3.29 -14.44 8.58
C TYR A 224 -4.14 -14.53 7.30
N GLU A 225 -5.43 -14.22 7.37
CA GLU A 225 -6.30 -14.19 6.19
C GLU A 225 -5.90 -13.12 5.17
N GLN A 226 -5.31 -12.00 5.61
CA GLN A 226 -4.79 -10.93 4.73
C GLN A 226 -3.64 -11.40 3.83
N ARG A 227 -3.05 -12.57 4.07
CA ARG A 227 -2.00 -13.11 3.19
C ARG A 227 -2.48 -13.31 1.74
N GLY A 228 -3.80 -13.48 1.54
CA GLY A 228 -4.41 -13.57 0.21
C GLY A 228 -4.54 -12.24 -0.53
N ASP A 229 -4.36 -11.12 0.18
CA ASP A 229 -4.54 -9.77 -0.36
C ASP A 229 -3.25 -9.17 -0.93
N ALA A 230 -2.22 -10.00 -1.13
CA ALA A 230 -0.98 -9.55 -1.75
C ALA A 230 -0.27 -10.70 -2.49
N GLN A 231 0.48 -10.32 -3.50
CA GLN A 231 1.57 -11.14 -4.02
C GLN A 231 2.81 -10.79 -3.20
N TRP A 232 3.13 -11.66 -2.24
CA TRP A 232 4.30 -11.53 -1.39
C TRP A 232 5.55 -11.92 -2.17
N MET A 233 6.36 -10.91 -2.48
CA MET A 233 7.62 -11.12 -3.20
C MET A 233 8.73 -11.48 -2.21
N THR A 234 9.69 -12.29 -2.65
CA THR A 234 10.95 -12.48 -1.94
C THR A 234 11.87 -11.28 -2.16
N GLY A 235 12.80 -11.05 -1.25
CA GLY A 235 13.82 -10.02 -1.41
C GLY A 235 14.68 -10.26 -2.66
N LYS A 236 14.98 -11.52 -2.95
CA LYS A 236 15.72 -11.92 -4.17
C LYS A 236 14.96 -11.62 -5.45
N GLU A 237 13.63 -11.81 -5.47
CA GLU A 237 12.80 -11.44 -6.62
C GLU A 237 12.80 -9.93 -6.84
N VAL A 238 12.68 -9.13 -5.78
CA VAL A 238 12.72 -7.67 -5.88
C VAL A 238 14.09 -7.20 -6.38
N ALA A 239 15.19 -7.70 -5.80
CA ALA A 239 16.55 -7.35 -6.22
C ALA A 239 16.82 -7.70 -7.68
N LYS A 240 16.40 -8.90 -8.11
CA LYS A 240 16.47 -9.31 -9.50
C LYS A 240 15.65 -8.40 -10.42
N GLY A 241 14.41 -8.12 -10.03
CA GLY A 241 13.52 -7.24 -10.78
C GLY A 241 14.02 -5.80 -10.89
N ALA A 242 14.71 -5.31 -9.86
CA ALA A 242 15.40 -4.02 -9.90
C ALA A 242 16.59 -4.01 -10.86
N ALA A 243 17.23 -5.17 -11.05
CA ALA A 243 18.37 -5.31 -11.95
C ALA A 243 17.97 -5.53 -13.43
N ASP A 244 16.83 -6.21 -13.69
CA ASP A 244 16.38 -6.56 -15.05
C ASP A 244 15.30 -5.64 -15.62
N GLY A 245 14.87 -4.61 -14.86
CA GLY A 245 13.89 -3.62 -15.27
C GLY A 245 12.44 -3.98 -14.95
N THR A 246 12.15 -5.15 -14.40
CA THR A 246 10.79 -5.57 -14.03
C THR A 246 10.16 -4.65 -12.99
N VAL A 247 10.89 -4.32 -11.93
CA VAL A 247 10.42 -3.42 -10.86
C VAL A 247 10.23 -2.00 -11.40
N GLU A 248 11.14 -1.51 -12.24
CA GLU A 248 10.98 -0.22 -12.91
C GLU A 248 9.69 -0.19 -13.75
N GLY A 249 9.41 -1.28 -14.48
CA GLY A 249 8.19 -1.43 -15.26
C GLY A 249 6.90 -1.36 -14.43
N TYR A 250 6.90 -1.89 -13.20
CA TYR A 250 5.76 -1.78 -12.28
C TYR A 250 5.50 -0.32 -11.89
N TYR A 251 6.52 0.43 -11.49
CA TYR A 251 6.38 1.85 -11.13
C TYR A 251 6.00 2.71 -12.34
N GLU A 252 6.54 2.39 -13.52
CA GLU A 252 6.16 3.08 -14.76
C GLU A 252 4.68 2.87 -15.09
N LEU A 253 4.18 1.62 -15.02
CA LEU A 253 2.77 1.30 -15.28
C LEU A 253 1.85 2.03 -14.29
N GLN A 254 2.20 2.04 -12.99
CA GLN A 254 1.46 2.76 -11.96
C GLN A 254 1.45 4.27 -12.23
N LYS A 255 2.61 4.88 -12.54
CA LYS A 255 2.74 6.31 -12.85
C LYS A 255 1.88 6.69 -14.06
N GLN A 256 1.90 5.90 -15.13
CA GLN A 256 1.10 6.17 -16.32
C GLN A 256 -0.40 6.11 -16.05
N ASN A 257 -0.85 5.25 -15.14
CA ASN A 257 -2.25 5.23 -14.70
C ASN A 257 -2.62 6.51 -13.94
N PHE A 258 -1.75 7.01 -13.05
CA PHE A 258 -1.98 8.26 -12.33
C PHE A 258 -2.02 9.47 -13.28
N ILE A 259 -1.15 9.52 -14.28
CA ILE A 259 -1.15 10.58 -15.31
C ILE A 259 -2.46 10.52 -16.13
N LYS A 260 -2.85 9.33 -16.56
CA LYS A 260 -4.08 9.12 -17.35
C LYS A 260 -5.33 9.52 -16.58
N SER A 261 -5.38 9.29 -15.28
CA SER A 261 -6.50 9.69 -14.41
C SER A 261 -6.48 11.18 -14.03
N GLY A 262 -5.40 11.90 -14.33
CA GLY A 262 -5.20 13.30 -13.92
C GLY A 262 -4.77 13.45 -12.45
N ALA A 263 -4.44 12.36 -11.76
CA ALA A 263 -3.98 12.39 -10.37
C ALA A 263 -2.55 12.93 -10.22
N VAL A 264 -1.77 12.87 -11.31
CA VAL A 264 -0.40 13.40 -11.41
C VAL A 264 -0.26 14.13 -12.75
N GLU A 265 0.35 15.31 -12.75
CA GLU A 265 0.56 16.13 -13.94
C GLU A 265 1.99 16.07 -14.49
N VAL A 266 2.93 15.48 -13.73
CA VAL A 266 4.34 15.36 -14.09
C VAL A 266 4.67 13.94 -14.54
N ASP A 267 5.68 13.80 -15.40
CA ASP A 267 6.14 12.50 -15.92
C ASP A 267 7.66 12.34 -15.76
N PRO A 268 8.18 12.29 -14.52
CA PRO A 268 9.60 12.07 -14.29
C PRO A 268 10.01 10.64 -14.63
N PRO A 269 11.27 10.39 -15.01
CA PRO A 269 11.82 9.03 -15.03
C PRO A 269 11.62 8.33 -13.69
N VAL A 270 11.36 7.03 -13.70
CA VAL A 270 11.20 6.24 -12.47
C VAL A 270 12.41 6.37 -11.54
N ALA A 271 13.61 6.41 -12.12
CA ALA A 271 14.86 6.55 -11.37
C ALA A 271 15.00 7.87 -10.57
N ASP A 272 14.17 8.87 -10.86
CA ASP A 272 14.20 10.15 -10.13
C ASP A 272 13.51 10.05 -8.76
N TYR A 273 12.62 9.05 -8.56
CA TYR A 273 11.90 8.86 -7.31
C TYR A 273 11.96 7.44 -6.74
N VAL A 274 12.58 6.48 -7.45
CA VAL A 274 12.77 5.09 -7.02
C VAL A 274 14.24 4.71 -7.09
N LEU A 275 14.84 4.33 -5.96
CA LEU A 275 16.23 3.93 -5.84
C LEU A 275 16.41 2.43 -6.20
N LEU A 276 16.34 2.11 -7.49
CA LEU A 276 16.52 0.74 -7.98
C LEU A 276 17.91 0.18 -7.67
N ASP A 277 18.93 1.03 -7.63
CA ASP A 277 20.30 0.68 -7.27
C ASP A 277 20.43 0.23 -5.80
N VAL A 278 19.67 0.83 -4.88
CA VAL A 278 19.60 0.41 -3.46
C VAL A 278 19.00 -0.99 -3.36
N MET A 279 17.89 -1.27 -4.07
CA MET A 279 17.25 -2.59 -4.07
C MET A 279 18.18 -3.66 -4.66
N LYS A 280 18.88 -3.33 -5.74
CA LYS A 280 19.84 -4.24 -6.38
C LYS A 280 21.01 -4.59 -5.44
N GLU A 281 21.65 -3.59 -4.84
CA GLU A 281 22.77 -3.76 -3.92
C GLU A 281 22.36 -4.50 -2.64
N ALA A 282 21.18 -4.19 -2.11
CA ALA A 282 20.63 -4.86 -0.94
C ALA A 282 20.37 -6.36 -1.14
N GLY A 283 20.19 -6.83 -2.37
CA GLY A 283 20.00 -8.24 -2.70
C GLY A 283 21.28 -9.07 -2.72
N GLU A 284 22.43 -8.45 -2.51
CA GLU A 284 23.74 -9.14 -2.43
C GLU A 284 24.02 -9.64 -1.00
N TYR A 285 23.31 -10.74 -0.55
CA TYR A 285 23.49 -11.36 0.78
C TYR A 285 23.46 -12.89 0.71
#